data_a4c151eab7cf8a1a77aa777fe8815c1e
#
_entry.id   a4c151eab7cf8a1a77aa777fe8815c1e
#
_cell.length_a   1.000
_cell.length_b   1.000
_cell.length_c   1.000
_cell.angle_alpha   90.00
_cell.angle_beta   90.00
_cell.angle_gamma   90.00
#
_symmetry.space_group_name_H-M   'P 1'
#
loop_
_entity.id
_entity.type
_entity.pdbx_description
1 polymer ?
#
loop_
_entity_poly.entity_id
_entity_poly.type
_entity_poly.pdbx_seq_one_letter_code
_entity_poly.pdbx_strand_id
1 'polypeptide(L)'
;MHTDANERVGTHEGSLPASAEQRLKQLGISLPAPPEPFGTYVEPVQTGNLLFLSGMLPTEGHEARFIGRVGAELDVEAGRRAAFLAALNVLAVARQHLGSLDNVTRVVRLGVSVATEGDVREQPQVADAASELLQDVFGKDKSPCRLVYGVASLPLGTPVELEVIFEVAG
;
A
#
# COMPACT_ATOMS: atom_id res chain seq x y z
N MET A 1 60.85 26.60 -4.53
CA MET A 1 60.25 25.38 -5.08
C MET A 1 58.81 25.29 -4.59
N HIS A 2 57.88 25.66 -5.46
CA HIS A 2 56.43 25.56 -5.18
C HIS A 2 55.96 24.16 -5.54
N THR A 3 55.22 23.53 -4.66
CA THR A 3 54.44 22.34 -4.96
C THR A 3 52.99 22.67 -4.70
N ASP A 4 52.23 22.91 -5.78
CA ASP A 4 50.79 23.02 -5.79
C ASP A 4 50.17 21.64 -5.46
N ALA A 5 49.45 21.57 -4.35
CA ALA A 5 48.54 20.47 -4.05
C ALA A 5 47.16 20.86 -4.58
N ASN A 6 46.82 20.32 -5.75
CA ASN A 6 45.51 20.45 -6.36
C ASN A 6 44.58 19.45 -5.69
N GLU A 7 43.84 19.89 -4.65
CA GLU A 7 42.74 19.14 -4.07
C GLU A 7 41.57 19.13 -5.05
N ARG A 8 41.36 17.97 -5.67
CA ARG A 8 40.13 17.68 -6.41
C ARG A 8 38.99 17.48 -5.40
N VAL A 9 38.16 18.50 -5.25
CA VAL A 9 36.88 18.40 -4.60
C VAL A 9 35.99 17.48 -5.46
N GLY A 10 35.86 16.23 -5.05
CA GLY A 10 34.94 15.30 -5.65
C GLY A 10 33.51 15.75 -5.32
N THR A 11 32.82 16.28 -6.30
CA THR A 11 31.36 16.49 -6.22
C THR A 11 30.72 15.13 -6.14
N HIS A 12 30.27 14.75 -4.93
CA HIS A 12 29.28 13.66 -4.76
C HIS A 12 28.00 14.15 -5.42
N GLU A 13 27.81 13.80 -6.67
CA GLU A 13 26.47 13.79 -7.27
C GLU A 13 25.66 12.75 -6.54
N GLY A 14 24.95 13.15 -5.50
CA GLY A 14 23.95 12.32 -4.83
C GLY A 14 22.88 11.99 -5.86
N SER A 15 22.81 10.73 -6.29
CA SER A 15 21.72 10.28 -7.16
C SER A 15 20.38 10.58 -6.46
N LEU A 16 19.43 11.16 -7.19
CA LEU A 16 18.09 11.39 -6.69
C LEU A 16 17.49 10.05 -6.19
N PRO A 17 16.72 10.07 -5.09
CA PRO A 17 16.10 8.85 -4.61
C PRO A 17 15.20 8.24 -5.69
N ALA A 18 15.17 6.91 -5.78
CA ALA A 18 14.36 6.20 -6.74
C ALA A 18 12.88 6.59 -6.62
N SER A 19 12.20 6.78 -7.75
CA SER A 19 10.76 7.05 -7.80
C SER A 19 9.94 5.81 -7.43
N ALA A 20 8.64 5.97 -7.17
CA ALA A 20 7.74 4.87 -6.84
C ALA A 20 7.72 3.80 -7.95
N GLU A 21 7.65 4.23 -9.21
CA GLU A 21 7.66 3.31 -10.37
C GLU A 21 9.00 2.58 -10.51
N GLN A 22 10.12 3.27 -10.26
CA GLN A 22 11.44 2.64 -10.25
C GLN A 22 11.58 1.62 -9.14
N ARG A 23 11.05 1.91 -7.94
CA ARG A 23 11.07 0.98 -6.79
C ARG A 23 10.25 -0.26 -7.08
N LEU A 24 9.04 -0.14 -7.64
CA LEU A 24 8.26 -1.30 -8.07
C LEU A 24 9.05 -2.21 -9.02
N LYS A 25 9.73 -1.61 -10.01
CA LYS A 25 10.56 -2.36 -10.96
C LYS A 25 11.73 -3.05 -10.25
N GLN A 26 12.42 -2.37 -9.34
CA GLN A 26 13.53 -2.93 -8.56
C GLN A 26 13.09 -4.09 -7.66
N LEU A 27 11.86 -4.00 -7.09
CA LEU A 27 11.27 -5.06 -6.28
C LEU A 27 10.73 -6.23 -7.10
N GLY A 28 10.71 -6.12 -8.44
CA GLY A 28 10.15 -7.15 -9.31
C GLY A 28 8.63 -7.28 -9.20
N ILE A 29 7.94 -6.21 -8.75
CA ILE A 29 6.49 -6.20 -8.53
C ILE A 29 5.78 -5.74 -9.79
N SER A 30 4.91 -6.62 -10.32
CA SER A 30 3.91 -6.27 -11.33
C SER A 30 2.57 -6.06 -10.66
N LEU A 31 1.97 -4.89 -10.83
CA LEU A 31 0.65 -4.62 -10.28
C LEU A 31 -0.42 -5.38 -11.05
N PRO A 32 -1.45 -5.90 -10.36
CA PRO A 32 -2.60 -6.52 -11.01
C PRO A 32 -3.41 -5.48 -11.81
N ALA A 33 -4.32 -5.95 -12.64
CA ALA A 33 -5.38 -5.09 -13.15
C ALA A 33 -6.16 -4.51 -11.96
N PRO A 34 -6.49 -3.20 -11.96
CA PRO A 34 -7.25 -2.62 -10.86
C PRO A 34 -8.62 -3.30 -10.76
N PRO A 35 -9.10 -3.58 -9.53
CA PRO A 35 -10.43 -4.15 -9.33
C PRO A 35 -11.52 -3.19 -9.80
N GLU A 36 -12.63 -3.73 -10.25
CA GLU A 36 -13.85 -2.96 -10.51
C GLU A 36 -14.74 -2.93 -9.25
N PRO A 37 -15.56 -1.87 -9.08
CA PRO A 37 -16.46 -1.78 -7.94
C PRO A 37 -17.41 -2.98 -7.83
N PHE A 38 -17.57 -3.50 -6.61
CA PHE A 38 -18.51 -4.57 -6.30
C PHE A 38 -19.93 -4.09 -6.02
N GLY A 39 -20.18 -2.78 -6.09
CA GLY A 39 -21.46 -2.16 -5.77
C GLY A 39 -21.61 -0.77 -6.37
N THR A 40 -22.52 0.01 -5.82
CA THR A 40 -22.82 1.36 -6.29
C THR A 40 -21.88 2.37 -5.63
N TYR A 41 -20.66 2.45 -6.12
CA TYR A 41 -19.62 3.40 -5.69
C TYR A 41 -18.54 3.54 -6.78
N VAL A 42 -17.59 4.43 -6.57
CA VAL A 42 -16.39 4.59 -7.40
C VAL A 42 -15.15 4.22 -6.60
N GLU A 43 -14.13 3.70 -7.26
CA GLU A 43 -12.91 3.31 -6.57
C GLU A 43 -12.11 4.51 -6.05
N PRO A 44 -11.78 5.55 -6.85
CA PRO A 44 -11.08 6.72 -6.36
C PRO A 44 -11.95 7.98 -6.38
N VAL A 45 -11.75 8.84 -5.40
CA VAL A 45 -12.25 10.21 -5.40
C VAL A 45 -11.10 11.15 -5.08
N GLN A 46 -10.82 12.08 -5.97
CA GLN A 46 -9.83 13.12 -5.75
C GLN A 46 -10.51 14.46 -5.44
N THR A 47 -10.05 15.11 -4.36
CA THR A 47 -10.44 16.47 -4.03
C THR A 47 -9.21 17.29 -3.68
N GLY A 48 -8.92 18.32 -4.47
CA GLY A 48 -7.65 19.03 -4.38
C GLY A 48 -6.47 18.08 -4.58
N ASN A 49 -5.56 18.05 -3.64
CA ASN A 49 -4.39 17.17 -3.64
C ASN A 49 -4.57 15.89 -2.80
N LEU A 50 -5.79 15.55 -2.41
CA LEU A 50 -6.08 14.31 -1.68
C LEU A 50 -6.83 13.33 -2.57
N LEU A 51 -6.33 12.10 -2.61
CA LEU A 51 -6.93 10.97 -3.29
C LEU A 51 -7.44 9.97 -2.25
N PHE A 52 -8.75 9.80 -2.20
CA PHE A 52 -9.43 8.83 -1.35
C PHE A 52 -9.73 7.59 -2.17
N LEU A 53 -9.40 6.42 -1.64
CA LEU A 53 -9.78 5.15 -2.25
C LEU A 53 -10.92 4.52 -1.45
N SER A 54 -11.82 3.84 -2.15
CA SER A 54 -12.80 2.96 -1.53
C SER A 54 -12.12 1.82 -0.80
N GLY A 55 -12.82 1.18 0.13
CA GLY A 55 -12.31 0.02 0.87
C GLY A 55 -11.78 -1.04 -0.08
N MET A 56 -10.52 -1.45 0.11
CA MET A 56 -9.84 -2.35 -0.81
C MET A 56 -9.72 -3.75 -0.23
N LEU A 57 -10.23 -4.73 -0.97
CA LEU A 57 -10.27 -6.14 -0.61
C LEU A 57 -9.13 -6.91 -1.31
N PRO A 58 -8.71 -8.06 -0.74
CA PRO A 58 -7.75 -8.96 -1.39
C PRO A 58 -8.44 -9.78 -2.48
N THR A 59 -8.62 -9.19 -3.65
CA THR A 59 -9.27 -9.79 -4.80
C THR A 59 -8.33 -9.92 -5.99
N GLU A 60 -8.57 -10.94 -6.82
CA GLU A 60 -8.01 -11.07 -8.15
C GLU A 60 -9.17 -11.00 -9.15
N GLY A 61 -9.24 -9.92 -9.93
CA GLY A 61 -10.43 -9.60 -10.70
C GLY A 61 -11.64 -9.43 -9.77
N HIS A 62 -12.74 -10.12 -10.04
CA HIS A 62 -13.94 -10.14 -9.18
C HIS A 62 -13.94 -11.24 -8.12
N GLU A 63 -12.88 -12.02 -8.01
CA GLU A 63 -12.82 -13.13 -7.06
C GLU A 63 -12.07 -12.74 -5.79
N ALA A 64 -12.75 -12.90 -4.65
CA ALA A 64 -12.12 -12.77 -3.34
C ALA A 64 -11.13 -13.91 -3.11
N ARG A 65 -9.96 -13.58 -2.59
CA ARG A 65 -8.96 -14.54 -2.14
C ARG A 65 -8.88 -14.56 -0.62
N PHE A 66 -8.39 -15.66 -0.04
CA PHE A 66 -8.25 -15.80 1.41
C PHE A 66 -9.60 -15.65 2.14
N ILE A 67 -10.54 -16.54 1.88
CA ILE A 67 -11.84 -16.51 2.55
C ILE A 67 -11.72 -17.04 3.98
N GLY A 68 -12.20 -16.26 4.95
CA GLY A 68 -12.23 -16.65 6.36
C GLY A 68 -11.70 -15.55 7.29
N ARG A 69 -11.64 -15.88 8.59
CA ARG A 69 -11.21 -14.98 9.67
C ARG A 69 -9.86 -15.42 10.23
N VAL A 70 -9.06 -14.46 10.57
CA VAL A 70 -7.78 -14.73 11.25
C VAL A 70 -8.08 -15.26 12.67
N GLY A 71 -7.46 -16.36 13.02
CA GLY A 71 -7.69 -17.06 14.28
C GLY A 71 -8.75 -18.18 14.18
N ALA A 72 -9.38 -18.35 13.03
CA ALA A 72 -10.30 -19.44 12.73
C ALA A 72 -9.87 -20.18 11.46
N GLU A 73 -10.42 -19.80 10.32
CA GLU A 73 -10.14 -20.46 9.04
C GLU A 73 -8.74 -20.11 8.50
N LEU A 74 -8.18 -18.97 8.94
CA LEU A 74 -6.90 -18.43 8.46
C LEU A 74 -5.96 -18.16 9.62
N ASP A 75 -4.67 -18.34 9.37
CA ASP A 75 -3.59 -17.92 10.27
C ASP A 75 -3.15 -16.47 10.00
N VAL A 76 -2.26 -15.95 10.83
CA VAL A 76 -1.69 -14.59 10.70
C VAL A 76 -0.97 -14.42 9.37
N GLU A 77 -0.25 -15.44 8.92
CA GLU A 77 0.51 -15.38 7.67
C GLU A 77 -0.42 -15.30 6.45
N ALA A 78 -1.53 -16.03 6.44
CA ALA A 78 -2.57 -15.89 5.42
C ALA A 78 -3.19 -14.48 5.45
N GLY A 79 -3.42 -13.93 6.64
CA GLY A 79 -3.85 -12.53 6.81
C GLY A 79 -2.85 -11.54 6.22
N ARG A 80 -1.56 -11.75 6.45
CA ARG A 80 -0.47 -10.92 5.87
C ARG A 80 -0.47 -10.97 4.34
N ARG A 81 -0.60 -12.16 3.75
CA ARG A 81 -0.70 -12.31 2.29
C ARG A 81 -1.94 -11.63 1.72
N ALA A 82 -3.06 -11.70 2.43
CA ALA A 82 -4.29 -10.99 2.05
C ALA A 82 -4.09 -9.46 2.10
N ALA A 83 -3.48 -8.93 3.14
CA ALA A 83 -3.17 -7.50 3.26
C ALA A 83 -2.22 -7.03 2.15
N PHE A 84 -1.23 -7.83 1.80
CA PHE A 84 -0.32 -7.55 0.69
C PHE A 84 -1.07 -7.47 -0.67
N LEU A 85 -1.95 -8.44 -0.95
CA LEU A 85 -2.76 -8.43 -2.18
C LEU A 85 -3.70 -7.23 -2.23
N ALA A 86 -4.36 -6.90 -1.12
CA ALA A 86 -5.20 -5.70 -1.04
C ALA A 86 -4.38 -4.42 -1.29
N ALA A 87 -3.16 -4.35 -0.77
CA ALA A 87 -2.26 -3.21 -1.00
C ALA A 87 -1.79 -3.13 -2.46
N LEU A 88 -1.57 -4.25 -3.14
CA LEU A 88 -1.32 -4.25 -4.60
C LEU A 88 -2.50 -3.67 -5.38
N ASN A 89 -3.74 -4.00 -4.98
CA ASN A 89 -4.95 -3.44 -5.57
C ASN A 89 -5.05 -1.94 -5.33
N VAL A 90 -4.70 -1.46 -4.13
CA VAL A 90 -4.59 -0.01 -3.81
C VAL A 90 -3.66 0.69 -4.79
N LEU A 91 -2.47 0.15 -5.00
CA LEU A 91 -1.49 0.72 -5.93
C LEU A 91 -1.98 0.69 -7.38
N ALA A 92 -2.66 -0.38 -7.79
CA ALA A 92 -3.20 -0.51 -9.14
C ALA A 92 -4.28 0.56 -9.42
N VAL A 93 -5.21 0.77 -8.49
CA VAL A 93 -6.26 1.81 -8.60
C VAL A 93 -5.64 3.20 -8.61
N ALA A 94 -4.70 3.49 -7.71
CA ALA A 94 -4.01 4.78 -7.66
C ALA A 94 -3.24 5.06 -8.96
N ARG A 95 -2.50 4.09 -9.49
CA ARG A 95 -1.78 4.23 -10.77
C ARG A 95 -2.74 4.49 -11.93
N GLN A 96 -3.85 3.76 -12.00
CA GLN A 96 -4.85 3.96 -13.06
C GLN A 96 -5.41 5.37 -13.04
N HIS A 97 -5.74 5.89 -11.87
CA HIS A 97 -6.29 7.25 -11.72
C HIS A 97 -5.26 8.34 -12.00
N LEU A 98 -4.05 8.19 -11.49
CA LEU A 98 -2.99 9.21 -11.57
C LEU A 98 -2.13 9.13 -12.83
N GLY A 99 -2.20 8.05 -13.58
CA GLY A 99 -1.31 7.73 -14.70
C GLY A 99 0.07 7.21 -14.26
N SER A 100 0.54 7.59 -13.07
CA SER A 100 1.81 7.14 -12.49
C SER A 100 1.75 7.24 -10.97
N LEU A 101 2.34 6.28 -10.26
CA LEU A 101 2.53 6.35 -8.80
C LEU A 101 3.56 7.40 -8.39
N ASP A 102 4.38 7.90 -9.33
CA ASP A 102 5.31 9.00 -9.08
C ASP A 102 4.58 10.32 -8.73
N ASN A 103 3.28 10.41 -9.05
CA ASN A 103 2.42 11.53 -8.67
C ASN A 103 1.93 11.46 -7.21
N VAL A 104 2.22 10.38 -6.49
CA VAL A 104 1.94 10.30 -5.04
C VAL A 104 3.07 11.01 -4.29
N THR A 105 2.74 12.05 -3.53
CA THR A 105 3.70 12.80 -2.72
C THR A 105 3.82 12.21 -1.32
N ARG A 106 2.76 11.61 -0.79
CA ARG A 106 2.72 11.00 0.54
C ARG A 106 1.57 10.01 0.67
N VAL A 107 1.78 8.96 1.45
CA VAL A 107 0.67 8.15 1.99
C VAL A 107 0.20 8.84 3.28
N VAL A 108 -1.02 9.37 3.28
CA VAL A 108 -1.54 10.13 4.43
C VAL A 108 -2.07 9.20 5.51
N ARG A 109 -2.90 8.24 5.11
CA ARG A 109 -3.58 7.33 6.02
C ARG A 109 -3.63 5.91 5.47
N LEU A 110 -3.43 4.96 6.37
CA LEU A 110 -3.72 3.54 6.18
C LEU A 110 -4.63 3.06 7.31
N GLY A 111 -5.86 2.70 6.98
CA GLY A 111 -6.78 1.99 7.86
C GLY A 111 -6.78 0.50 7.48
N VAL A 112 -6.71 -0.38 8.47
CA VAL A 112 -6.73 -1.82 8.24
C VAL A 112 -7.77 -2.45 9.17
N SER A 113 -8.78 -3.06 8.57
CA SER A 113 -9.76 -3.90 9.26
C SER A 113 -9.37 -5.35 9.03
N VAL A 114 -9.31 -6.13 10.11
CA VAL A 114 -9.00 -7.57 10.06
C VAL A 114 -10.17 -8.34 10.63
N ALA A 115 -10.80 -9.19 9.83
CA ALA A 115 -11.83 -10.10 10.33
C ALA A 115 -11.17 -11.17 11.22
N THR A 116 -11.59 -11.23 12.49
CA THR A 116 -10.97 -12.09 13.50
C THR A 116 -12.01 -12.95 14.23
N GLU A 117 -11.56 -14.07 14.76
CA GLU A 117 -12.34 -14.91 15.68
C GLU A 117 -11.63 -15.01 17.01
N GLY A 118 -12.38 -14.82 18.11
CA GLY A 118 -11.82 -14.90 19.45
C GLY A 118 -10.90 -13.74 19.83
N ASP A 119 -10.02 -13.98 20.79
CA ASP A 119 -9.06 -12.97 21.29
C ASP A 119 -7.77 -12.97 20.46
N VAL A 120 -7.89 -12.57 19.19
CA VAL A 120 -6.73 -12.34 18.30
C VAL A 120 -6.16 -10.97 18.61
N ARG A 121 -4.83 -10.89 18.76
CA ARG A 121 -4.10 -9.65 19.08
C ARG A 121 -3.03 -9.31 18.04
N GLU A 122 -2.93 -10.09 16.97
CA GLU A 122 -1.93 -10.00 15.93
C GLU A 122 -2.40 -9.16 14.71
N GLN A 123 -3.49 -8.39 14.85
CA GLN A 123 -3.94 -7.48 13.79
C GLN A 123 -2.83 -6.52 13.31
N PRO A 124 -1.98 -5.95 14.20
CA PRO A 124 -0.87 -5.12 13.75
C PRO A 124 0.11 -5.86 12.84
N GLN A 125 0.39 -7.14 13.11
CA GLN A 125 1.28 -7.96 12.28
C GLN A 125 0.69 -8.21 10.89
N VAL A 126 -0.63 -8.43 10.81
CA VAL A 126 -1.34 -8.53 9.52
C VAL A 126 -1.22 -7.21 8.75
N ALA A 127 -1.47 -6.08 9.40
CA ALA A 127 -1.40 -4.76 8.81
C ALA A 127 0.02 -4.38 8.33
N ASP A 128 1.06 -4.90 8.99
CA ASP A 128 2.45 -4.64 8.63
C ASP A 128 2.76 -5.02 7.18
N ALA A 129 2.15 -6.06 6.65
CA ALA A 129 2.36 -6.46 5.26
C ALA A 129 1.96 -5.36 4.26
N ALA A 130 0.87 -4.65 4.51
CA ALA A 130 0.46 -3.50 3.70
C ALA A 130 1.38 -2.29 3.96
N SER A 131 1.73 -2.00 5.21
CA SER A 131 2.64 -0.90 5.56
C SER A 131 4.02 -1.09 4.94
N GLU A 132 4.57 -2.29 4.98
CA GLU A 132 5.87 -2.64 4.41
C GLU A 132 5.88 -2.40 2.89
N LEU A 133 4.86 -2.86 2.17
CA LEU A 133 4.76 -2.62 0.73
C LEU A 133 4.68 -1.12 0.41
N LEU A 134 3.87 -0.35 1.12
CA LEU A 134 3.77 1.09 0.91
C LEU A 134 5.09 1.80 1.20
N GLN A 135 5.84 1.39 2.24
CA GLN A 135 7.18 1.92 2.53
C GLN A 135 8.18 1.55 1.45
N ASP A 136 8.15 0.32 0.96
CA ASP A 136 9.07 -0.15 -0.09
C ASP A 136 8.85 0.62 -1.40
N VAL A 137 7.60 0.96 -1.71
CA VAL A 137 7.25 1.69 -2.93
C VAL A 137 7.49 3.19 -2.81
N PHE A 138 7.04 3.83 -1.73
CA PHE A 138 7.05 5.29 -1.60
C PHE A 138 8.21 5.85 -0.78
N GLY A 139 8.86 5.03 0.02
CA GLY A 139 9.89 5.44 0.96
C GLY A 139 9.37 5.57 2.39
N LYS A 140 10.23 5.29 3.35
CA LYS A 140 9.91 5.30 4.78
C LYS A 140 9.49 6.68 5.30
N ASP A 141 10.03 7.73 4.74
CA ASP A 141 9.71 9.13 5.06
C ASP A 141 8.29 9.54 4.62
N LYS A 142 7.65 8.75 3.76
CA LYS A 142 6.27 8.96 3.29
C LYS A 142 5.27 7.99 3.92
N SER A 143 5.64 7.32 5.01
CA SER A 143 4.78 6.38 5.72
C SER A 143 3.53 7.06 6.29
N PRO A 144 2.37 6.39 6.25
CA PRO A 144 1.10 6.92 6.73
C PRO A 144 0.99 6.91 8.26
N CYS A 145 0.08 7.73 8.79
CA CYS A 145 -0.55 7.38 10.06
C CYS A 145 -1.45 6.15 9.86
N ARG A 146 -1.55 5.28 10.88
CA ARG A 146 -2.22 3.98 10.73
C ARG A 146 -3.21 3.73 11.86
N LEU A 147 -4.37 3.17 11.50
CA LEU A 147 -5.34 2.61 12.44
C LEU A 147 -5.59 1.14 12.07
N VAL A 148 -5.51 0.25 13.04
CA VAL A 148 -5.75 -1.19 12.88
C VAL A 148 -6.72 -1.67 13.94
N TYR A 149 -7.72 -2.44 13.56
CA TYR A 149 -8.64 -3.09 14.48
C TYR A 149 -9.23 -4.39 13.92
N GLY A 150 -9.68 -5.24 14.83
CA GLY A 150 -10.44 -6.44 14.51
C GLY A 150 -11.91 -6.14 14.29
N VAL A 151 -12.53 -6.86 13.36
CA VAL A 151 -13.96 -6.81 13.06
C VAL A 151 -14.51 -8.22 12.97
N ALA A 152 -15.84 -8.35 13.12
CA ALA A 152 -16.50 -9.66 13.11
C ALA A 152 -16.51 -10.30 11.71
N SER A 153 -16.65 -9.50 10.66
CA SER A 153 -16.69 -9.96 9.27
C SER A 153 -16.41 -8.80 8.33
N LEU A 154 -16.03 -9.12 7.10
CA LEU A 154 -15.78 -8.17 6.02
C LEU A 154 -16.52 -8.62 4.74
N PRO A 155 -16.70 -7.70 3.78
CA PRO A 155 -17.34 -8.03 2.51
C PRO A 155 -16.70 -9.24 1.83
N LEU A 156 -17.52 -10.05 1.17
CA LEU A 156 -17.13 -11.26 0.44
C LEU A 156 -16.46 -12.34 1.31
N GLY A 157 -16.53 -12.22 2.64
CA GLY A 157 -15.86 -13.14 3.57
C GLY A 157 -14.33 -13.00 3.60
N THR A 158 -13.78 -11.89 3.13
CA THR A 158 -12.33 -11.64 3.12
C THR A 158 -11.82 -11.34 4.53
N PRO A 159 -10.54 -11.66 4.83
CA PRO A 159 -9.96 -11.42 6.16
C PRO A 159 -9.47 -10.00 6.39
N VAL A 160 -9.30 -9.20 5.34
CA VAL A 160 -8.70 -7.86 5.42
C VAL A 160 -9.42 -6.91 4.47
N GLU A 161 -9.60 -5.68 4.92
CA GLU A 161 -10.00 -4.55 4.09
C GLU A 161 -9.12 -3.34 4.42
N LEU A 162 -8.64 -2.65 3.39
CA LEU A 162 -7.78 -1.47 3.53
C LEU A 162 -8.54 -0.20 3.17
N GLU A 163 -8.30 0.87 3.94
CA GLU A 163 -8.66 2.25 3.62
C GLU A 163 -7.38 3.05 3.42
N VAL A 164 -7.19 3.67 2.27
CA VAL A 164 -5.99 4.45 1.98
C VAL A 164 -6.34 5.83 1.46
N ILE A 165 -5.64 6.83 1.98
CA ILE A 165 -5.68 8.21 1.50
C ILE A 165 -4.27 8.62 1.11
N PHE A 166 -4.12 9.11 -0.12
CA PHE A 166 -2.88 9.66 -0.63
C PHE A 166 -2.94 11.19 -0.73
N GLU A 167 -1.80 11.83 -0.51
CA GLU A 167 -1.54 13.15 -1.06
C GLU A 167 -0.88 13.00 -2.41
N VAL A 168 -1.33 13.79 -3.37
CA VAL A 168 -0.89 13.70 -4.77
C VAL A 168 -0.41 15.05 -5.27
N ALA A 169 0.42 15.03 -6.33
CA ALA A 169 0.85 16.26 -7.01
C ALA A 169 -0.36 17.01 -7.58
N GLY A 170 -0.34 18.34 -7.46
CA GLY A 170 -1.37 19.24 -7.97
C GLY A 170 -1.30 19.43 -9.47
#